data_fa3ee15cb89fb87c4417ed70c39e5f79
#
_entry.id   fa3ee15cb89fb87c4417ed70c39e5f79
#
_cell.length_a   1.000
_cell.length_b   1.000
_cell.length_c   1.000
_cell.angle_alpha   90.00
_cell.angle_beta   90.00
_cell.angle_gamma   90.00
#
_symmetry.space_group_name_H-M   'P 1'
#
loop_
_entity.id
_entity.type
_entity.pdbx_description
1 polymer ?
#
loop_
_entity_poly.entity_id
_entity_poly.type
_entity_poly.pdbx_seq_one_letter_code
_entity_poly.pdbx_strand_id
1 'polypeptide(L)'
;MVLVRADALRPPTSAAFCRLHRSGTCRSCPHQDMPLNLQLSRKQQRVAQMLAAAPNPVPADAWLPPVASAPERFRNKAKMVVSGRAAAPVLGILGPDGGIDLRSCPLHMSAIEDALPVLSRAVSRLGIGPYDVDARRGELKHLLVTASPDGDLMVRWVLRSHRHVEQLRDALPELRRELPTLAVMSANIQPVHQAIIEGEEEIILTDDVPWGDRLLMRLRLPELVGSGSGPDGISADRTGGAERAGKAGRATGSELLLFLPTRSFFQTNTGVAERLYATAAHWAQDLDRQAEVWDLFCGVGGFALALAGSGRLVRGVEVSAPAIRGARESAALMGLSSQNVRFETGDARILDPGGGASPDLLVVNPPRRGIGAELAKRIESSETARVLYSSCNPVSLAADLEAMPSLRVRRAQLFDMFPHTDHAEVLVELA
;
A
#
# COMPACT_ATOMS: atom_id res chain seq x y z
N MET A 1 4.74 19.97 31.80
CA MET A 1 6.05 19.32 31.79
C MET A 1 5.93 18.02 32.60
N VAL A 2 5.46 16.96 31.93
CA VAL A 2 5.31 15.64 32.55
C VAL A 2 6.50 14.82 32.10
N LEU A 3 7.41 14.56 33.00
CA LEU A 3 8.57 13.69 32.86
C LEU A 3 8.06 12.24 32.70
N VAL A 4 8.13 11.71 31.51
CA VAL A 4 8.01 10.28 31.25
C VAL A 4 9.24 9.61 31.87
N ARG A 5 9.04 8.80 32.91
CA ARG A 5 10.07 7.98 33.52
C ARG A 5 10.73 7.09 32.46
N ALA A 6 12.04 7.20 32.38
CA ALA A 6 12.88 6.30 31.60
C ALA A 6 12.90 4.92 32.31
N ASP A 7 12.00 4.04 31.90
CA ASP A 7 12.13 2.63 32.23
C ASP A 7 13.26 2.02 31.42
N ALA A 8 14.08 1.26 32.11
CA ALA A 8 15.37 0.75 31.73
C ALA A 8 15.39 0.18 30.31
N LEU A 9 15.91 0.96 29.39
CA LEU A 9 16.27 0.53 28.04
C LEU A 9 17.35 -0.56 28.16
N ARG A 10 16.99 -1.80 27.87
CA ARG A 10 17.99 -2.80 27.48
C ARG A 10 18.87 -2.16 26.40
N PRO A 11 20.20 -2.29 26.48
CA PRO A 11 21.07 -1.79 25.44
C PRO A 11 20.64 -2.41 24.09
N PRO A 12 20.63 -1.64 23.00
CA PRO A 12 20.18 -2.14 21.71
C PRO A 12 21.15 -3.22 21.22
N THR A 13 20.72 -4.47 21.26
CA THR A 13 21.33 -5.55 20.52
C THR A 13 20.79 -5.49 19.09
N SER A 14 21.09 -4.46 18.34
CA SER A 14 20.66 -4.38 16.95
C SER A 14 21.86 -4.45 16.02
N ALA A 15 22.42 -5.62 15.88
CA ALA A 15 23.01 -5.95 14.59
C ALA A 15 21.85 -6.00 13.58
N ALA A 16 21.94 -5.24 12.48
CA ALA A 16 20.96 -5.30 11.41
C ALA A 16 20.68 -6.77 11.03
N PHE A 17 19.40 -7.12 10.93
CA PHE A 17 19.01 -8.51 10.64
C PHE A 17 19.29 -8.91 9.18
N CYS A 18 19.31 -7.95 8.23
CA CYS A 18 19.53 -8.20 6.81
C CYS A 18 21.03 -8.38 6.48
N ARG A 19 21.37 -9.54 5.92
CA ARG A 19 22.74 -9.85 5.48
C ARG A 19 23.26 -8.85 4.44
N LEU A 20 22.42 -8.45 3.47
CA LEU A 20 22.80 -7.52 2.41
C LEU A 20 23.06 -6.10 2.91
N HIS A 21 22.33 -5.68 3.95
CA HIS A 21 22.58 -4.42 4.63
C HIS A 21 23.92 -4.46 5.37
N ARG A 22 24.17 -5.51 6.17
CA ARG A 22 25.41 -5.68 6.93
C ARG A 22 26.66 -5.72 6.04
N SER A 23 26.57 -6.31 4.85
CA SER A 23 27.67 -6.32 3.88
C SER A 23 27.83 -5.00 3.11
N GLY A 24 26.91 -4.04 3.28
CA GLY A 24 26.88 -2.80 2.49
C GLY A 24 26.45 -2.98 1.05
N THR A 25 26.07 -4.20 0.64
CA THR A 25 25.66 -4.52 -0.74
C THR A 25 24.33 -3.85 -1.10
N CYS A 26 23.33 -3.89 -0.19
CA CYS A 26 22.05 -3.23 -0.37
C CYS A 26 21.90 -2.09 0.64
N ARG A 27 21.49 -0.90 0.14
CA ARG A 27 21.32 0.31 0.96
C ARG A 27 19.87 0.81 0.98
N SER A 28 18.90 -0.04 0.61
CA SER A 28 17.48 0.34 0.55
C SER A 28 16.83 0.54 1.93
N CYS A 29 17.50 0.12 3.01
CA CYS A 29 17.03 0.21 4.39
C CYS A 29 18.04 0.99 5.24
N PRO A 30 18.19 2.32 5.06
CA PRO A 30 19.27 3.09 5.68
C PRO A 30 19.23 3.11 7.22
N HIS A 31 18.09 2.81 7.84
CA HIS A 31 17.91 2.88 9.30
C HIS A 31 17.87 1.51 9.99
N GLN A 32 18.28 0.43 9.30
CA GLN A 32 18.16 -0.90 9.85
C GLN A 32 19.04 -1.16 11.09
N ASP A 33 20.10 -0.35 11.27
CA ASP A 33 20.96 -0.41 12.47
C ASP A 33 20.34 0.29 13.69
N MET A 34 19.22 0.97 13.50
CA MET A 34 18.53 1.71 14.56
C MET A 34 17.35 0.90 15.12
N PRO A 35 17.14 0.84 16.45
CA PRO A 35 15.95 0.25 17.04
C PRO A 35 14.65 0.84 16.48
N LEU A 36 13.64 0.00 16.23
CA LEU A 36 12.39 0.41 15.58
C LEU A 36 11.66 1.53 16.30
N ASN A 37 11.58 1.48 17.62
CA ASN A 37 10.96 2.53 18.43
C ASN A 37 11.65 3.89 18.23
N LEU A 38 12.98 3.89 18.09
CA LEU A 38 13.74 5.10 17.81
C LEU A 38 13.53 5.59 16.37
N GLN A 39 13.48 4.67 15.39
CA GLN A 39 13.12 5.01 14.01
C GLN A 39 11.76 5.71 13.96
N LEU A 40 10.76 5.12 14.62
CA LEU A 40 9.38 5.62 14.67
C LEU A 40 9.29 7.00 15.34
N SER A 41 9.93 7.15 16.50
CA SER A 41 9.98 8.43 17.23
C SER A 41 10.64 9.53 16.41
N ARG A 42 11.78 9.26 15.77
CA ARG A 42 12.47 10.24 14.92
C ARG A 42 11.64 10.62 13.69
N LYS A 43 10.96 9.62 13.10
CA LYS A 43 10.08 9.80 11.95
C LYS A 43 8.92 10.73 12.31
N GLN A 44 8.23 10.46 13.43
CA GLN A 44 7.15 11.30 13.92
C GLN A 44 7.64 12.71 14.27
N GLN A 45 8.75 12.84 15.02
CA GLN A 45 9.29 14.12 15.39
C GLN A 45 9.64 14.99 14.16
N ARG A 46 10.31 14.41 13.16
CA ARG A 46 10.64 15.11 11.92
C ARG A 46 9.40 15.59 11.18
N VAL A 47 8.39 14.73 11.02
CA VAL A 47 7.16 15.08 10.32
C VAL A 47 6.37 16.13 11.10
N ALA A 48 6.26 15.97 12.42
CA ALA A 48 5.59 16.94 13.29
C ALA A 48 6.26 18.31 13.24
N GLN A 49 7.58 18.38 13.28
CA GLN A 49 8.32 19.65 13.17
C GLN A 49 8.07 20.32 11.80
N MET A 50 8.07 19.53 10.72
CA MET A 50 7.81 20.05 9.38
C MET A 50 6.40 20.64 9.26
N LEU A 51 5.39 19.92 9.75
CA LEU A 51 3.99 20.37 9.69
C LEU A 51 3.67 21.48 10.71
N ALA A 52 4.40 21.56 11.82
CA ALA A 52 4.27 22.68 12.75
C ALA A 52 4.84 24.00 12.19
N ALA A 53 5.78 23.93 11.26
CA ALA A 53 6.37 25.09 10.59
C ALA A 53 5.56 25.55 9.36
N ALA A 54 4.51 24.82 8.97
CA ALA A 54 3.64 25.18 7.85
C ALA A 54 2.78 26.41 8.17
N PRO A 55 2.35 27.21 7.18
CA PRO A 55 1.46 28.36 7.39
C PRO A 55 0.10 28.00 8.04
N ASN A 56 -0.43 26.82 7.73
CA ASN A 56 -1.55 26.21 8.46
C ASN A 56 -1.01 25.02 9.26
N PRO A 57 -0.55 25.24 10.50
CA PRO A 57 0.25 24.26 11.25
C PRO A 57 -0.62 23.15 11.84
N VAL A 58 -0.02 21.95 11.95
CA VAL A 58 -0.58 20.87 12.77
C VAL A 58 -0.21 21.11 14.23
N PRO A 59 -1.18 21.32 15.14
CA PRO A 59 -0.92 21.56 16.55
C PRO A 59 -0.22 20.37 17.21
N ALA A 60 0.62 20.64 18.22
CA ALA A 60 1.38 19.59 18.89
C ALA A 60 0.49 18.58 19.64
N ASP A 61 -0.63 19.04 20.16
CA ASP A 61 -1.64 18.24 20.87
C ASP A 61 -2.58 17.46 19.96
N ALA A 62 -2.59 17.77 18.66
CA ALA A 62 -3.35 17.01 17.67
C ALA A 62 -2.70 15.65 17.33
N TRP A 63 -1.42 15.43 17.69
CA TRP A 63 -0.71 14.21 17.36
C TRP A 63 -1.09 13.04 18.26
N LEU A 64 -1.64 11.98 17.62
CA LEU A 64 -1.87 10.70 18.26
C LEU A 64 -0.59 9.83 18.23
N PRO A 65 -0.50 8.81 19.11
CA PRO A 65 0.61 7.86 19.07
C PRO A 65 0.77 7.23 17.67
N PRO A 66 2.01 7.11 17.15
CA PRO A 66 2.22 6.59 15.81
C PRO A 66 1.94 5.09 15.73
N VAL A 67 1.49 4.65 14.56
CA VAL A 67 1.24 3.25 14.26
C VAL A 67 2.52 2.59 13.75
N ALA A 68 3.05 1.62 14.50
CA ALA A 68 4.25 0.88 14.14
C ALA A 68 3.95 -0.22 13.11
N SER A 69 4.95 -0.54 12.29
CA SER A 69 4.98 -1.71 11.41
C SER A 69 5.69 -2.90 12.07
N ALA A 70 5.41 -4.11 11.54
CA ALA A 70 6.34 -5.22 11.72
C ALA A 70 7.72 -4.87 11.10
N PRO A 71 8.84 -5.36 11.67
CA PRO A 71 10.18 -5.08 11.14
C PRO A 71 10.49 -5.84 9.85
N GLU A 72 9.90 -7.00 9.68
CA GLU A 72 10.14 -7.95 8.62
C GLU A 72 8.82 -8.46 8.05
N ARG A 73 8.85 -9.07 6.86
CA ARG A 73 7.73 -9.76 6.21
C ARG A 73 6.45 -8.92 6.03
N PHE A 74 6.61 -7.60 6.01
CA PHE A 74 5.49 -6.68 5.85
C PHE A 74 5.19 -6.33 4.39
N ARG A 75 6.18 -6.50 3.49
CA ARG A 75 6.08 -6.02 2.11
C ARG A 75 5.35 -7.03 1.25
N ASN A 76 4.16 -6.67 0.82
CA ASN A 76 3.29 -7.47 -0.05
C ASN A 76 3.57 -7.31 -1.55
N LYS A 77 4.53 -6.49 -1.95
CA LYS A 77 4.88 -6.25 -3.36
C LYS A 77 6.38 -6.17 -3.58
N ALA A 78 6.90 -7.04 -4.42
CA ALA A 78 8.28 -7.05 -4.89
C ALA A 78 8.35 -6.57 -6.34
N LYS A 79 9.21 -5.58 -6.61
CA LYS A 79 9.51 -5.07 -7.96
C LYS A 79 10.96 -5.45 -8.27
N MET A 80 11.15 -6.58 -8.93
CA MET A 80 12.46 -7.13 -9.23
C MET A 80 12.92 -6.68 -10.63
N VAL A 81 14.03 -5.95 -10.71
CA VAL A 81 14.81 -5.83 -11.94
C VAL A 81 15.37 -7.22 -12.23
N VAL A 82 15.27 -7.67 -13.47
CA VAL A 82 15.89 -8.93 -13.91
C VAL A 82 17.19 -8.58 -14.63
N SER A 83 18.29 -9.10 -14.11
CA SER A 83 19.64 -8.88 -14.65
C SER A 83 20.44 -10.19 -14.74
N GLY A 84 21.71 -10.14 -15.09
CA GLY A 84 22.55 -11.31 -15.29
C GLY A 84 22.32 -11.97 -16.65
N ARG A 85 22.21 -13.31 -16.69
CA ARG A 85 22.00 -14.11 -17.91
C ARG A 85 20.79 -15.01 -17.74
N ALA A 86 20.14 -15.43 -18.83
CA ALA A 86 19.00 -16.33 -18.77
C ALA A 86 19.29 -17.60 -17.93
N ALA A 87 20.47 -18.21 -18.10
CA ALA A 87 20.88 -19.39 -17.33
C ALA A 87 21.15 -19.10 -15.84
N ALA A 88 21.39 -17.84 -15.48
CA ALA A 88 21.68 -17.42 -14.10
C ALA A 88 21.10 -16.02 -13.87
N PRO A 89 19.76 -15.88 -13.82
CA PRO A 89 19.12 -14.58 -13.63
C PRO A 89 19.27 -14.10 -12.17
N VAL A 90 19.50 -12.80 -12.04
CA VAL A 90 19.50 -12.08 -10.76
C VAL A 90 18.20 -11.32 -10.64
N LEU A 91 17.41 -11.59 -9.61
CA LEU A 91 16.14 -10.91 -9.32
C LEU A 91 16.33 -9.94 -8.16
N GLY A 92 16.25 -8.63 -8.42
CA GLY A 92 16.47 -7.66 -7.36
C GLY A 92 16.50 -6.22 -7.82
N ILE A 93 17.58 -5.52 -7.53
CA ILE A 93 17.80 -4.12 -7.91
C ILE A 93 19.14 -3.99 -8.64
N LEU A 94 19.33 -2.91 -9.37
CA LEU A 94 20.63 -2.57 -9.94
C LEU A 94 21.46 -1.80 -8.90
N GLY A 95 22.68 -2.23 -8.70
CA GLY A 95 23.71 -1.53 -7.95
C GLY A 95 24.81 -1.00 -8.86
N PRO A 96 25.84 -0.34 -8.31
CA PRO A 96 26.95 0.18 -9.10
C PRO A 96 27.69 -0.88 -9.92
N ASP A 97 27.81 -2.11 -9.36
CA ASP A 97 28.58 -3.22 -9.93
C ASP A 97 27.67 -4.27 -10.61
N GLY A 98 26.39 -3.96 -10.87
CA GLY A 98 25.44 -4.87 -11.49
C GLY A 98 24.25 -5.22 -10.62
N GLY A 99 23.62 -6.37 -10.90
CA GLY A 99 22.41 -6.81 -10.19
C GLY A 99 22.69 -7.26 -8.74
N ILE A 100 21.89 -6.77 -7.81
CA ILE A 100 21.87 -7.20 -6.41
C ILE A 100 20.69 -8.15 -6.22
N ASP A 101 20.97 -9.39 -5.83
CA ASP A 101 19.92 -10.41 -5.63
C ASP A 101 19.13 -10.15 -4.35
N LEU A 102 17.82 -9.98 -4.50
CA LEU A 102 16.87 -9.73 -3.42
C LEU A 102 15.86 -10.88 -3.20
N ARG A 103 16.13 -12.08 -3.74
CA ARG A 103 15.25 -13.25 -3.53
C ARG A 103 15.06 -13.62 -2.07
N SER A 104 16.06 -13.35 -1.23
CA SER A 104 16.02 -13.57 0.22
C SER A 104 15.90 -12.26 1.02
N CYS A 105 15.24 -11.24 0.48
CA CYS A 105 15.02 -10.00 1.19
C CYS A 105 14.01 -10.22 2.33
N PRO A 106 14.38 -10.03 3.60
CA PRO A 106 13.53 -10.36 4.75
C PRO A 106 12.32 -9.42 4.90
N LEU A 107 12.22 -8.37 4.10
CA LEU A 107 11.05 -7.48 4.10
C LEU A 107 9.86 -8.08 3.36
N HIS A 108 10.08 -8.99 2.40
CA HIS A 108 9.01 -9.60 1.63
C HIS A 108 8.17 -10.53 2.48
N MET A 109 6.86 -10.58 2.23
CA MET A 109 5.99 -11.64 2.75
C MET A 109 6.51 -13.00 2.31
N SER A 110 6.30 -14.03 3.14
CA SER A 110 6.80 -15.39 2.88
C SER A 110 6.38 -15.92 1.51
N ALA A 111 5.13 -15.68 1.09
CA ALA A 111 4.66 -16.12 -0.23
C ALA A 111 5.49 -15.54 -1.39
N ILE A 112 5.98 -14.30 -1.26
CA ILE A 112 6.89 -13.72 -2.26
C ILE A 112 8.28 -14.34 -2.17
N GLU A 113 8.82 -14.49 -0.95
CA GLU A 113 10.14 -15.10 -0.72
C GLU A 113 10.19 -16.52 -1.30
N ASP A 114 9.15 -17.32 -1.11
CA ASP A 114 9.01 -18.66 -1.65
C ASP A 114 8.84 -18.68 -3.17
N ALA A 115 8.16 -17.71 -3.74
CA ALA A 115 7.91 -17.64 -5.19
C ALA A 115 9.14 -17.23 -5.99
N LEU A 116 9.96 -16.31 -5.49
CA LEU A 116 11.09 -15.74 -6.26
C LEU A 116 12.11 -16.79 -6.74
N PRO A 117 12.51 -17.82 -5.97
CA PRO A 117 13.36 -18.88 -6.46
C PRO A 117 12.71 -19.72 -7.58
N VAL A 118 11.40 -19.97 -7.51
CA VAL A 118 10.65 -20.69 -8.55
C VAL A 118 10.65 -19.87 -9.84
N LEU A 119 10.31 -18.57 -9.75
CA LEU A 119 10.32 -17.66 -10.88
C LEU A 119 11.72 -17.51 -11.51
N SER A 120 12.77 -17.48 -10.68
CA SER A 120 14.16 -17.48 -11.17
C SER A 120 14.48 -18.73 -12.02
N ARG A 121 14.07 -19.93 -11.54
CA ARG A 121 14.23 -21.18 -12.33
C ARG A 121 13.38 -21.14 -13.60
N ALA A 122 12.18 -20.59 -13.55
CA ALA A 122 11.32 -20.44 -14.72
C ALA A 122 11.97 -19.54 -15.79
N VAL A 123 12.55 -18.40 -15.41
CA VAL A 123 13.33 -17.55 -16.34
C VAL A 123 14.42 -18.35 -17.04
N SER A 124 15.17 -19.18 -16.27
CA SER A 124 16.25 -20.01 -16.83
C SER A 124 15.72 -21.09 -17.76
N ARG A 125 14.67 -21.78 -17.37
CA ARG A 125 14.04 -22.86 -18.16
C ARG A 125 13.47 -22.36 -19.49
N LEU A 126 12.82 -21.19 -19.43
CA LEU A 126 12.23 -20.55 -20.61
C LEU A 126 13.26 -19.83 -21.49
N GLY A 127 14.48 -19.66 -21.02
CA GLY A 127 15.54 -18.99 -21.77
C GLY A 127 15.28 -17.52 -22.06
N ILE A 128 14.39 -16.85 -21.27
CA ILE A 128 14.03 -15.45 -21.49
C ILE A 128 15.18 -14.57 -20.99
N GLY A 129 15.92 -13.97 -21.94
CA GLY A 129 17.09 -13.14 -21.61
C GLY A 129 16.72 -11.88 -20.84
N PRO A 130 17.39 -11.60 -19.71
CA PRO A 130 17.28 -10.31 -19.03
C PRO A 130 17.56 -9.15 -19.97
N TYR A 131 16.85 -8.03 -19.77
CA TYR A 131 17.08 -6.81 -20.55
C TYR A 131 18.31 -6.06 -20.01
N ASP A 132 19.33 -5.95 -20.87
CA ASP A 132 20.51 -5.13 -20.63
C ASP A 132 20.25 -3.70 -21.10
N VAL A 133 20.29 -2.74 -20.16
CA VAL A 133 19.98 -1.34 -20.41
C VAL A 133 21.04 -0.70 -21.32
N ASP A 134 22.32 -1.01 -21.10
CA ASP A 134 23.44 -0.39 -21.83
C ASP A 134 23.54 -0.95 -23.25
N ALA A 135 23.42 -2.29 -23.39
CA ALA A 135 23.44 -2.95 -24.67
C ALA A 135 22.10 -2.84 -25.43
N ARG A 136 21.01 -2.41 -24.79
CA ARG A 136 19.64 -2.34 -25.31
C ARG A 136 19.17 -3.69 -25.91
N ARG A 137 19.54 -4.78 -25.27
CA ARG A 137 19.27 -6.15 -25.72
C ARG A 137 18.61 -6.95 -24.59
N GLY A 138 17.89 -8.01 -24.97
CA GLY A 138 17.13 -8.86 -24.04
C GLY A 138 15.66 -8.50 -24.04
N GLU A 139 14.88 -9.28 -23.30
CA GLU A 139 13.41 -9.20 -23.31
C GLU A 139 12.81 -8.95 -21.94
N LEU A 140 13.30 -9.61 -20.87
CA LEU A 140 12.72 -9.53 -19.55
C LEU A 140 13.33 -8.38 -18.74
N LYS A 141 12.53 -7.33 -18.50
CA LYS A 141 12.96 -6.15 -17.74
C LYS A 141 12.73 -6.32 -16.25
N HIS A 142 11.51 -6.71 -15.87
CA HIS A 142 11.12 -6.84 -14.48
C HIS A 142 10.25 -8.06 -14.25
N LEU A 143 10.28 -8.54 -13.00
CA LEU A 143 9.25 -9.39 -12.41
C LEU A 143 8.59 -8.62 -11.28
N LEU A 144 7.27 -8.43 -11.35
CA LEU A 144 6.50 -7.77 -10.32
C LEU A 144 5.65 -8.84 -9.64
N VAL A 145 5.91 -9.07 -8.35
CA VAL A 145 5.21 -10.09 -7.56
C VAL A 145 4.44 -9.38 -6.46
N THR A 146 3.13 -9.61 -6.41
CA THR A 146 2.27 -9.12 -5.34
C THR A 146 1.65 -10.32 -4.62
N ALA A 147 1.64 -10.30 -3.30
CA ALA A 147 0.98 -11.33 -2.49
C ALA A 147 -0.24 -10.73 -1.78
N SER A 148 -1.35 -11.46 -1.78
CA SER A 148 -2.48 -11.18 -0.91
C SER A 148 -2.16 -11.51 0.55
N PRO A 149 -2.94 -11.02 1.53
CA PRO A 149 -2.79 -11.43 2.92
C PRO A 149 -2.97 -12.94 3.14
N ASP A 150 -3.74 -13.59 2.28
CA ASP A 150 -3.99 -15.04 2.32
C ASP A 150 -2.87 -15.85 1.61
N GLY A 151 -1.92 -15.18 0.97
CA GLY A 151 -0.76 -15.79 0.30
C GLY A 151 -0.94 -16.03 -1.20
N ASP A 152 -2.08 -15.67 -1.79
CA ASP A 152 -2.27 -15.73 -3.24
C ASP A 152 -1.34 -14.76 -3.96
N LEU A 153 -0.87 -15.15 -5.13
CA LEU A 153 0.14 -14.43 -5.89
C LEU A 153 -0.41 -13.85 -7.20
N MET A 154 -0.03 -12.62 -7.45
CA MET A 154 -0.06 -11.99 -8.77
C MET A 154 1.37 -11.83 -9.26
N VAL A 155 1.69 -12.44 -10.40
CA VAL A 155 3.00 -12.38 -11.04
C VAL A 155 2.88 -11.71 -12.40
N ARG A 156 3.60 -10.60 -12.58
CA ARG A 156 3.59 -9.82 -13.80
C ARG A 156 4.97 -9.80 -14.44
N TRP A 157 5.08 -10.27 -15.67
CA TRP A 157 6.30 -10.33 -16.47
C TRP A 157 6.40 -9.08 -17.32
N VAL A 158 7.33 -8.18 -17.01
CA VAL A 158 7.53 -6.96 -17.81
C VAL A 158 8.53 -7.26 -18.93
N LEU A 159 8.00 -7.37 -20.14
CA LEU A 159 8.74 -7.72 -21.34
C LEU A 159 8.96 -6.50 -22.23
N ARG A 160 10.02 -6.52 -23.03
CA ARG A 160 10.25 -5.50 -24.06
C ARG A 160 9.30 -5.64 -25.25
N SER A 161 8.88 -6.85 -25.57
CA SER A 161 8.04 -7.16 -26.71
C SER A 161 7.14 -8.36 -26.48
N HIS A 162 6.26 -8.68 -27.42
CA HIS A 162 5.35 -9.82 -27.36
C HIS A 162 6.04 -11.18 -27.57
N ARG A 163 7.34 -11.20 -27.89
CA ARG A 163 8.07 -12.41 -28.36
C ARG A 163 7.87 -13.64 -27.48
N HIS A 164 7.77 -13.45 -26.15
CA HIS A 164 7.68 -14.56 -25.20
C HIS A 164 6.29 -14.71 -24.56
N VAL A 165 5.27 -14.01 -25.03
CA VAL A 165 3.92 -14.05 -24.44
C VAL A 165 3.33 -15.45 -24.52
N GLU A 166 3.33 -16.07 -25.70
CA GLU A 166 2.79 -17.41 -25.89
C GLU A 166 3.61 -18.47 -25.13
N GLN A 167 4.94 -18.32 -25.09
CA GLN A 167 5.80 -19.20 -24.29
C GLN A 167 5.47 -19.12 -22.79
N LEU A 168 5.13 -17.95 -22.27
CA LEU A 168 4.68 -17.78 -20.89
C LEU A 168 3.30 -18.40 -20.68
N ARG A 169 2.39 -18.30 -21.67
CA ARG A 169 1.08 -18.94 -21.61
C ARG A 169 1.20 -20.47 -21.58
N ASP A 170 2.07 -21.04 -22.41
CA ASP A 170 2.36 -22.47 -22.40
C ASP A 170 2.99 -22.96 -21.09
N ALA A 171 3.75 -22.12 -20.42
CA ALA A 171 4.39 -22.44 -19.15
C ALA A 171 3.44 -22.33 -17.93
N LEU A 172 2.28 -21.70 -18.07
CA LEU A 172 1.35 -21.44 -16.98
C LEU A 172 0.91 -22.70 -16.19
N PRO A 173 0.56 -23.83 -16.86
CA PRO A 173 0.18 -25.05 -16.13
C PRO A 173 1.29 -25.60 -15.23
N GLU A 174 2.54 -25.50 -15.66
CA GLU A 174 3.71 -25.91 -14.87
C GLU A 174 3.96 -24.93 -13.72
N LEU A 175 3.89 -23.63 -13.98
CA LEU A 175 4.02 -22.61 -12.95
C LEU A 175 2.94 -22.73 -11.86
N ARG A 176 1.70 -23.05 -12.22
CA ARG A 176 0.62 -23.33 -11.24
C ARG A 176 0.89 -24.56 -10.39
N ARG A 177 1.57 -25.57 -10.92
CA ARG A 177 1.99 -26.75 -10.14
C ARG A 177 3.11 -26.42 -9.15
N GLU A 178 4.07 -25.58 -9.56
CA GLU A 178 5.19 -25.14 -8.71
C GLU A 178 4.77 -24.04 -7.72
N LEU A 179 3.76 -23.22 -8.05
CA LEU A 179 3.19 -22.14 -7.26
C LEU A 179 1.66 -22.31 -7.21
N PRO A 180 1.13 -23.18 -6.34
CA PRO A 180 -0.33 -23.44 -6.26
C PRO A 180 -1.16 -22.20 -5.92
N THR A 181 -0.56 -21.19 -5.30
CA THR A 181 -1.20 -19.91 -4.96
C THR A 181 -1.09 -18.87 -6.07
N LEU A 182 -0.62 -19.23 -7.28
CA LEU A 182 -0.57 -18.34 -8.43
C LEU A 182 -1.98 -18.07 -8.97
N ALA A 183 -2.59 -17.01 -8.51
CA ALA A 183 -3.95 -16.59 -8.88
C ALA A 183 -3.97 -15.76 -10.15
N VAL A 184 -3.00 -14.86 -10.34
CA VAL A 184 -2.92 -13.95 -11.49
C VAL A 184 -1.54 -14.00 -12.12
N MET A 185 -1.49 -14.20 -13.43
CA MET A 185 -0.28 -14.05 -14.22
C MET A 185 -0.55 -13.18 -15.43
N SER A 186 0.34 -12.25 -15.72
CA SER A 186 0.25 -11.38 -16.90
C SER A 186 1.60 -11.06 -17.50
N ALA A 187 1.58 -10.62 -18.75
CA ALA A 187 2.70 -10.02 -19.47
C ALA A 187 2.41 -8.53 -19.69
N ASN A 188 3.28 -7.67 -19.18
CA ASN A 188 3.22 -6.23 -19.44
C ASN A 188 4.25 -5.89 -20.51
N ILE A 189 3.83 -5.22 -21.58
CA ILE A 189 4.70 -4.87 -22.70
C ILE A 189 5.23 -3.45 -22.50
N GLN A 190 6.54 -3.35 -22.26
CA GLN A 190 7.25 -2.10 -22.07
C GLN A 190 8.39 -1.95 -23.11
N PRO A 191 8.08 -1.45 -24.32
CA PRO A 191 9.04 -1.39 -25.42
C PRO A 191 10.08 -0.28 -25.27
N VAL A 192 9.79 0.74 -24.47
CA VAL A 192 10.57 1.97 -24.41
C VAL A 192 11.83 1.78 -23.57
N HIS A 193 12.95 2.34 -24.05
CA HIS A 193 14.20 2.38 -23.31
C HIS A 193 14.22 3.59 -22.36
N GLN A 194 13.51 3.47 -21.23
CA GLN A 194 13.38 4.49 -20.19
C GLN A 194 13.32 3.83 -18.82
N ALA A 195 13.57 4.60 -17.76
CA ALA A 195 13.44 4.18 -16.37
C ALA A 195 11.97 4.05 -15.91
N ILE A 196 11.07 3.65 -16.81
CA ILE A 196 9.66 3.36 -16.55
C ILE A 196 9.52 1.85 -16.38
N ILE A 197 8.93 1.42 -15.26
CA ILE A 197 8.85 0.02 -14.92
C ILE A 197 7.83 -0.70 -15.81
N GLU A 198 6.66 -0.10 -16.07
CA GLU A 198 5.49 -0.73 -16.71
C GLU A 198 5.12 0.03 -17.98
N GLY A 199 4.79 -0.73 -19.03
CA GLY A 199 4.21 -0.20 -20.26
C GLY A 199 2.70 -0.04 -20.17
N GLU A 200 2.07 0.42 -21.25
CA GLU A 200 0.62 0.66 -21.29
C GLU A 200 -0.18 -0.64 -21.52
N GLU A 201 0.38 -1.59 -22.23
CA GLU A 201 -0.27 -2.84 -22.59
C GLU A 201 -0.05 -3.92 -21.52
N GLU A 202 -1.14 -4.52 -21.08
CA GLU A 202 -1.16 -5.65 -20.14
C GLU A 202 -1.94 -6.81 -20.72
N ILE A 203 -1.29 -7.96 -20.89
CA ILE A 203 -1.88 -9.18 -21.44
C ILE A 203 -2.08 -10.16 -20.29
N ILE A 204 -3.32 -10.48 -19.98
CA ILE A 204 -3.65 -11.46 -18.94
C ILE A 204 -3.37 -12.86 -19.51
N LEU A 205 -2.68 -13.69 -18.73
CA LEU A 205 -2.35 -15.07 -19.08
C LEU A 205 -3.21 -16.08 -18.31
N THR A 206 -3.83 -15.65 -17.23
CA THR A 206 -4.75 -16.40 -16.35
C THR A 206 -6.22 -16.08 -16.69
N ASP A 207 -6.53 -15.80 -17.95
CA ASP A 207 -7.87 -15.49 -18.47
C ASP A 207 -8.78 -16.74 -18.56
N ASP A 208 -8.25 -17.90 -18.28
CA ASP A 208 -8.93 -19.19 -18.21
C ASP A 208 -9.74 -19.42 -16.92
N VAL A 209 -9.61 -18.56 -15.93
CA VAL A 209 -10.33 -18.66 -14.66
C VAL A 209 -11.08 -17.37 -14.30
N PRO A 210 -12.19 -17.45 -13.56
CA PRO A 210 -12.86 -16.27 -13.03
C PRO A 210 -11.88 -15.43 -12.20
N TRP A 211 -11.90 -14.10 -12.42
CA TRP A 211 -11.03 -13.13 -11.73
C TRP A 211 -9.52 -13.33 -11.97
N GLY A 212 -9.14 -14.02 -13.04
CA GLY A 212 -7.74 -14.24 -13.41
C GLY A 212 -6.97 -12.97 -13.80
N ASP A 213 -7.59 -11.78 -13.78
CA ASP A 213 -7.00 -10.47 -14.05
C ASP A 213 -6.81 -9.61 -12.76
N ARG A 214 -7.23 -10.12 -11.59
CA ARG A 214 -7.22 -9.39 -10.32
C ARG A 214 -6.97 -10.28 -9.12
N LEU A 215 -6.28 -9.75 -8.12
CA LEU A 215 -5.98 -10.44 -6.86
C LEU A 215 -6.98 -10.01 -5.78
N LEU A 216 -7.53 -10.96 -5.03
CA LEU A 216 -8.37 -10.65 -3.88
C LEU A 216 -7.49 -10.33 -2.65
N MET A 217 -7.59 -9.11 -2.16
CA MET A 217 -6.93 -8.63 -0.95
C MET A 217 -7.95 -8.64 0.20
N ARG A 218 -7.86 -9.63 1.06
CA ARG A 218 -8.72 -9.75 2.25
C ARG A 218 -8.03 -9.10 3.44
N LEU A 219 -8.47 -7.91 3.82
CA LEU A 219 -7.93 -7.15 4.94
C LEU A 219 -8.77 -7.38 6.21
N ARG A 220 -8.11 -7.39 7.35
CA ARG A 220 -8.76 -7.52 8.66
C ARG A 220 -8.60 -6.22 9.41
N LEU A 221 -9.65 -5.43 9.46
CA LEU A 221 -9.63 -4.15 10.16
C LEU A 221 -9.71 -4.41 11.67
N PRO A 222 -8.67 -4.00 12.45
CA PRO A 222 -8.70 -4.17 13.90
C PRO A 222 -9.78 -3.28 14.53
N GLU A 223 -10.40 -3.74 15.61
CA GLU A 223 -11.21 -2.88 16.46
C GLU A 223 -10.31 -1.89 17.19
N LEU A 224 -10.61 -0.61 17.06
CA LEU A 224 -9.93 0.45 17.79
C LEU A 224 -10.78 0.79 19.02
N VAL A 225 -10.31 0.38 20.18
CA VAL A 225 -10.95 0.73 21.46
C VAL A 225 -10.75 2.22 21.70
N GLY A 226 -11.81 2.96 21.97
CA GLY A 226 -11.76 4.38 22.25
C GLY A 226 -10.76 4.66 23.38
N SER A 227 -10.00 5.75 23.31
CA SER A 227 -8.97 6.18 24.25
C SER A 227 -9.55 6.49 25.64
N GLY A 228 -9.86 5.43 26.39
CA GLY A 228 -10.45 5.48 27.75
C GLY A 228 -9.80 4.54 28.74
N SER A 229 -8.74 3.82 28.39
CA SER A 229 -7.98 2.97 29.32
C SER A 229 -6.53 2.83 28.84
N GLY A 230 -5.61 2.99 29.76
CA GLY A 230 -4.19 3.19 29.65
C GLY A 230 -3.35 2.26 28.75
N PRO A 231 -2.03 2.52 28.70
CA PRO A 231 -1.12 1.93 27.72
C PRO A 231 -0.62 0.56 28.21
N ASP A 232 -1.45 -0.49 28.05
CA ASP A 232 -0.98 -1.87 28.26
C ASP A 232 -1.69 -2.80 27.29
N GLY A 233 -0.98 -3.33 26.33
CA GLY A 233 -1.52 -4.37 25.46
C GLY A 233 -0.83 -4.57 24.12
N ILE A 234 0.51 -4.58 24.06
CA ILE A 234 1.22 -5.23 22.98
C ILE A 234 1.63 -6.63 23.48
N SER A 235 0.75 -7.59 23.32
CA SER A 235 1.12 -8.99 23.39
C SER A 235 1.83 -9.38 22.09
N ALA A 236 3.15 -9.38 22.13
CA ALA A 236 3.98 -10.06 21.16
C ALA A 236 4.00 -11.54 21.55
N ASP A 237 3.07 -12.33 21.02
CA ASP A 237 3.27 -13.77 20.97
C ASP A 237 2.43 -14.40 19.85
N ARG A 238 3.13 -14.81 18.77
CA ARG A 238 2.70 -15.89 17.86
C ARG A 238 3.93 -16.51 17.22
N THR A 239 4.64 -17.31 18.01
CA THR A 239 5.47 -18.39 17.46
C THR A 239 4.65 -19.67 17.46
N GLY A 240 4.51 -20.28 16.29
CA GLY A 240 4.46 -21.69 15.98
C GLY A 240 3.40 -22.58 16.64
N GLY A 241 2.66 -23.28 15.80
CA GLY A 241 1.96 -24.49 16.22
C GLY A 241 0.68 -24.74 15.43
N ALA A 242 0.79 -25.57 14.38
CA ALA A 242 -0.36 -26.24 13.81
C ALA A 242 -0.94 -27.20 14.85
N GLU A 243 -2.18 -26.95 15.30
CA GLU A 243 -3.04 -28.04 15.79
C GLU A 243 -4.50 -27.56 15.99
N ARG A 244 -5.40 -28.30 15.30
CA ARG A 244 -6.80 -28.63 15.61
C ARG A 244 -7.85 -27.52 15.76
N ALA A 245 -8.80 -27.59 14.83
CA ALA A 245 -10.13 -27.02 14.89
C ALA A 245 -10.82 -27.24 16.25
N GLY A 246 -11.00 -26.15 16.98
CA GLY A 246 -11.86 -26.06 18.15
C GLY A 246 -12.43 -24.67 18.19
N LYS A 247 -13.77 -24.53 18.34
CA LYS A 247 -14.51 -23.28 18.40
C LYS A 247 -13.80 -22.24 19.27
N ALA A 248 -12.98 -21.38 18.67
CA ALA A 248 -12.40 -20.20 19.31
C ALA A 248 -13.21 -18.98 18.87
N GLY A 249 -13.56 -18.14 19.83
CA GLY A 249 -14.36 -16.94 19.67
C GLY A 249 -13.90 -16.08 18.49
N ARG A 250 -14.84 -15.65 17.66
CA ARG A 250 -14.64 -14.67 16.59
C ARG A 250 -14.00 -13.43 17.18
N ALA A 251 -12.78 -13.14 16.77
CA ALA A 251 -12.25 -11.79 16.84
C ALA A 251 -13.17 -10.93 15.96
N THR A 252 -13.87 -9.98 16.56
CA THR A 252 -14.91 -9.15 15.93
C THR A 252 -14.29 -7.98 15.16
N GLY A 253 -13.31 -8.19 14.27
CA GLY A 253 -12.84 -7.20 13.30
C GLY A 253 -13.66 -7.30 12.02
N SER A 254 -13.99 -6.18 11.39
CA SER A 254 -14.63 -6.17 10.09
C SER A 254 -13.66 -6.58 8.99
N GLU A 255 -14.09 -7.42 8.04
CA GLU A 255 -13.31 -7.74 6.85
C GLU A 255 -13.56 -6.70 5.76
N LEU A 256 -12.47 -6.28 5.10
CA LEU A 256 -12.50 -5.44 3.91
C LEU A 256 -11.96 -6.25 2.73
N LEU A 257 -12.81 -6.51 1.76
CA LEU A 257 -12.49 -7.32 0.58
C LEU A 257 -12.23 -6.40 -0.60
N LEU A 258 -10.99 -6.41 -1.14
CA LEU A 258 -10.60 -5.54 -2.23
C LEU A 258 -10.08 -6.35 -3.41
N PHE A 259 -10.71 -6.21 -4.58
CA PHE A 259 -10.11 -6.69 -5.81
C PHE A 259 -9.03 -5.73 -6.29
N LEU A 260 -7.82 -6.24 -6.44
CA LEU A 260 -6.66 -5.53 -6.95
C LEU A 260 -6.39 -5.97 -8.39
N PRO A 261 -6.83 -5.23 -9.42
CA PRO A 261 -6.46 -5.48 -10.80
C PRO A 261 -4.96 -5.27 -11.03
N THR A 262 -4.42 -5.91 -12.08
CA THR A 262 -3.08 -5.59 -12.58
C THR A 262 -2.95 -4.08 -12.83
N ARG A 263 -1.77 -3.51 -12.62
CA ARG A 263 -1.47 -2.06 -12.76
C ARG A 263 -2.17 -1.14 -11.75
N SER A 264 -3.01 -1.66 -10.86
CA SER A 264 -3.59 -0.84 -9.79
C SER A 264 -2.62 -0.64 -8.64
N PHE A 265 -2.75 0.50 -7.98
CA PHE A 265 -2.00 0.79 -6.75
C PHE A 265 -2.67 0.10 -5.55
N PHE A 266 -1.85 -0.41 -4.66
CA PHE A 266 -2.26 -0.84 -3.32
C PHE A 266 -1.12 -0.55 -2.33
N GLN A 267 -1.47 -0.31 -1.07
CA GLN A 267 -0.49 -0.10 0.02
C GLN A 267 0.42 -1.32 0.18
N THR A 268 1.73 -1.10 0.22
CA THR A 268 2.71 -2.20 0.19
C THR A 268 2.94 -2.89 1.53
N ASN A 269 2.35 -2.37 2.60
CA ASN A 269 2.39 -2.90 3.95
C ASN A 269 0.95 -3.14 4.42
N THR A 270 0.49 -4.38 4.28
CA THR A 270 -0.90 -4.75 4.57
C THR A 270 -1.31 -4.47 6.01
N GLY A 271 -0.48 -4.85 6.98
CA GLY A 271 -0.83 -4.68 8.40
C GLY A 271 -0.93 -3.22 8.84
N VAL A 272 -0.16 -2.32 8.20
CA VAL A 272 -0.29 -0.87 8.45
C VAL A 272 -1.48 -0.30 7.68
N ALA A 273 -1.76 -0.79 6.46
CA ALA A 273 -2.95 -0.39 5.70
C ALA A 273 -4.26 -0.74 6.41
N GLU A 274 -4.35 -1.93 7.01
CA GLU A 274 -5.47 -2.35 7.84
C GLU A 274 -5.74 -1.36 8.98
N ARG A 275 -4.69 -0.94 9.68
CA ARG A 275 -4.78 0.06 10.76
C ARG A 275 -5.13 1.45 10.23
N LEU A 276 -4.61 1.85 9.07
CA LEU A 276 -4.93 3.13 8.44
C LEU A 276 -6.42 3.22 8.11
N TYR A 277 -6.98 2.19 7.46
CA TYR A 277 -8.40 2.14 7.14
C TYR A 277 -9.28 2.02 8.39
N ALA A 278 -8.88 1.22 9.37
CA ALA A 278 -9.57 1.13 10.66
C ALA A 278 -9.59 2.48 11.39
N THR A 279 -8.47 3.22 11.38
CA THR A 279 -8.38 4.55 11.99
C THR A 279 -9.32 5.54 11.28
N ALA A 280 -9.35 5.54 9.96
CA ALA A 280 -10.26 6.40 9.21
C ALA A 280 -11.73 6.08 9.53
N ALA A 281 -12.09 4.81 9.58
CA ALA A 281 -13.43 4.36 9.95
C ALA A 281 -13.79 4.73 11.40
N HIS A 282 -12.84 4.59 12.33
CA HIS A 282 -13.02 4.98 13.72
C HIS A 282 -13.17 6.50 13.88
N TRP A 283 -12.39 7.28 13.16
CA TRP A 283 -12.52 8.74 13.22
C TRP A 283 -13.85 9.22 12.64
N ALA A 284 -14.45 8.49 11.71
CA ALA A 284 -15.72 8.78 11.09
C ALA A 284 -16.94 8.12 11.79
N GLN A 285 -16.77 7.48 12.95
CA GLN A 285 -17.83 6.71 13.62
C GLN A 285 -19.02 7.56 14.08
N ASP A 286 -18.78 8.86 14.32
CA ASP A 286 -19.76 9.86 14.75
C ASP A 286 -20.59 10.45 13.62
N LEU A 287 -20.26 10.13 12.36
CA LEU A 287 -21.08 10.55 11.22
C LEU A 287 -22.44 9.87 11.22
N ASP A 288 -23.43 10.62 10.81
CA ASP A 288 -24.79 10.11 10.63
C ASP A 288 -24.82 8.91 9.69
N ARG A 289 -25.89 8.07 9.88
CA ARG A 289 -26.10 6.90 9.01
C ARG A 289 -26.38 7.28 7.56
N GLN A 290 -26.93 8.45 7.31
CA GLN A 290 -27.25 8.96 5.97
C GLN A 290 -26.18 9.93 5.46
N ALA A 291 -25.06 10.08 6.17
CA ALA A 291 -23.98 10.98 5.77
C ALA A 291 -23.46 10.65 4.37
N GLU A 292 -23.15 11.69 3.62
CA GLU A 292 -22.52 11.61 2.32
C GLU A 292 -20.99 11.67 2.48
N VAL A 293 -20.30 10.65 1.97
CA VAL A 293 -18.84 10.50 2.04
C VAL A 293 -18.28 10.45 0.63
N TRP A 294 -17.36 11.34 0.32
CA TRP A 294 -16.63 11.30 -0.96
C TRP A 294 -15.17 10.86 -0.72
N ASP A 295 -14.69 9.90 -1.52
CA ASP A 295 -13.30 9.43 -1.53
C ASP A 295 -12.68 9.81 -2.89
N LEU A 296 -11.90 10.90 -2.88
CA LEU A 296 -11.18 11.37 -4.07
C LEU A 296 -9.80 10.72 -4.13
N PHE A 297 -9.43 10.21 -5.30
CA PHE A 297 -8.28 9.33 -5.51
C PHE A 297 -8.48 7.95 -4.86
N CYS A 298 -9.71 7.40 -4.96
CA CYS A 298 -10.12 6.22 -4.20
C CYS A 298 -9.36 4.93 -4.56
N GLY A 299 -8.65 4.89 -5.70
CA GLY A 299 -7.97 3.67 -6.16
C GLY A 299 -8.95 2.50 -6.27
N VAL A 300 -8.63 1.39 -5.61
CA VAL A 300 -9.48 0.19 -5.52
C VAL A 300 -10.55 0.29 -4.41
N GLY A 301 -10.76 1.48 -3.85
CA GLY A 301 -11.85 1.75 -2.91
C GLY A 301 -11.52 1.49 -1.43
N GLY A 302 -10.24 1.48 -1.04
CA GLY A 302 -9.85 1.12 0.33
C GLY A 302 -10.50 1.97 1.42
N PHE A 303 -10.43 3.30 1.33
CA PHE A 303 -11.11 4.20 2.27
C PHE A 303 -12.62 4.19 2.08
N ALA A 304 -13.09 4.31 0.83
CA ALA A 304 -14.53 4.32 0.53
C ALA A 304 -15.26 3.12 1.14
N LEU A 305 -14.74 1.92 0.95
CA LEU A 305 -15.34 0.68 1.44
C LEU A 305 -15.19 0.51 2.96
N ALA A 306 -14.08 0.98 3.54
CA ALA A 306 -13.91 0.99 5.00
C ALA A 306 -14.88 1.96 5.71
N LEU A 307 -15.29 3.04 5.02
CA LEU A 307 -16.22 4.04 5.51
C LEU A 307 -17.69 3.71 5.17
N ALA A 308 -17.93 2.71 4.31
CA ALA A 308 -19.26 2.28 3.93
C ALA A 308 -19.97 1.63 5.13
N GLY A 309 -20.83 2.40 5.79
CA GLY A 309 -21.70 1.94 6.87
C GLY A 309 -23.13 1.68 6.39
N SER A 310 -23.98 1.12 7.24
CA SER A 310 -25.38 0.92 6.92
C SER A 310 -26.10 2.27 6.73
N GLY A 311 -26.42 2.60 5.49
CA GLY A 311 -27.17 3.81 5.11
C GLY A 311 -26.34 4.99 4.63
N ARG A 312 -25.01 5.00 4.78
CA ARG A 312 -24.14 6.07 4.25
C ARG A 312 -24.12 6.06 2.72
N LEU A 313 -24.06 7.24 2.14
CA LEU A 313 -23.90 7.44 0.71
C LEU A 313 -22.41 7.67 0.41
N VAL A 314 -21.75 6.67 -0.16
CA VAL A 314 -20.32 6.74 -0.44
C VAL A 314 -20.08 6.88 -1.94
N ARG A 315 -19.30 7.89 -2.33
CA ARG A 315 -18.89 8.13 -3.72
C ARG A 315 -17.37 8.08 -3.82
N GLY A 316 -16.84 7.12 -4.59
CA GLY A 316 -15.40 7.02 -4.90
C GLY A 316 -15.08 7.48 -6.31
N VAL A 317 -14.02 8.29 -6.49
CA VAL A 317 -13.58 8.81 -7.78
C VAL A 317 -12.11 8.51 -8.01
N GLU A 318 -11.79 7.95 -9.18
CA GLU A 318 -10.43 7.56 -9.57
C GLU A 318 -10.29 7.60 -11.11
N VAL A 319 -9.13 8.03 -11.61
CA VAL A 319 -8.85 8.09 -13.06
C VAL A 319 -8.67 6.70 -13.69
N SER A 320 -8.26 5.72 -12.91
CA SER A 320 -8.00 4.36 -13.37
C SER A 320 -9.29 3.54 -13.52
N ALA A 321 -9.77 3.37 -14.73
CA ALA A 321 -10.95 2.53 -15.01
C ALA A 321 -10.80 1.08 -14.50
N PRO A 322 -9.63 0.40 -14.58
CA PRO A 322 -9.44 -0.91 -13.96
C PRO A 322 -9.61 -0.88 -12.44
N ALA A 323 -9.07 0.12 -11.75
CA ALA A 323 -9.23 0.27 -10.29
C ALA A 323 -10.70 0.45 -9.91
N ILE A 324 -11.46 1.28 -10.65
CA ILE A 324 -12.90 1.47 -10.44
C ILE A 324 -13.70 0.17 -10.67
N ARG A 325 -13.34 -0.63 -11.69
CA ARG A 325 -13.97 -1.96 -11.84
C ARG A 325 -13.74 -2.84 -10.61
N GLY A 326 -12.48 -2.90 -10.15
CA GLY A 326 -12.15 -3.63 -8.92
C GLY A 326 -12.92 -3.12 -7.70
N ALA A 327 -13.05 -1.81 -7.52
CA ALA A 327 -13.80 -1.20 -6.42
C ALA A 327 -15.30 -1.55 -6.46
N ARG A 328 -15.92 -1.49 -7.64
CA ARG A 328 -17.35 -1.89 -7.81
C ARG A 328 -17.58 -3.35 -7.49
N GLU A 329 -16.71 -4.23 -7.95
CA GLU A 329 -16.80 -5.66 -7.69
C GLU A 329 -16.52 -5.99 -6.21
N SER A 330 -15.60 -5.25 -5.58
CA SER A 330 -15.36 -5.35 -4.13
C SER A 330 -16.61 -4.97 -3.34
N ALA A 331 -17.27 -3.87 -3.70
CA ALA A 331 -18.53 -3.45 -3.09
C ALA A 331 -19.61 -4.54 -3.25
N ALA A 332 -19.75 -5.11 -4.46
CA ALA A 332 -20.70 -6.17 -4.72
C ALA A 332 -20.38 -7.45 -3.91
N LEU A 333 -19.10 -7.84 -3.82
CA LEU A 333 -18.65 -9.00 -3.02
C LEU A 333 -18.94 -8.80 -1.53
N MET A 334 -18.85 -7.57 -1.04
CA MET A 334 -19.19 -7.20 0.35
C MET A 334 -20.71 -7.05 0.58
N GLY A 335 -21.56 -7.24 -0.44
CA GLY A 335 -23.01 -7.09 -0.34
C GLY A 335 -23.48 -5.64 -0.20
N LEU A 336 -22.66 -4.67 -0.56
CA LEU A 336 -23.02 -3.25 -0.48
C LEU A 336 -23.89 -2.85 -1.67
N SER A 337 -24.97 -2.10 -1.37
CA SER A 337 -25.89 -1.63 -2.41
C SER A 337 -25.23 -0.57 -3.31
N SER A 338 -25.40 -0.71 -4.62
CA SER A 338 -24.97 0.30 -5.60
C SER A 338 -25.75 1.62 -5.49
N GLN A 339 -26.84 1.66 -4.73
CA GLN A 339 -27.53 2.91 -4.38
C GLN A 339 -26.73 3.70 -3.32
N ASN A 340 -26.08 2.98 -2.40
CA ASN A 340 -25.35 3.58 -1.29
C ASN A 340 -23.86 3.77 -1.58
N VAL A 341 -23.24 2.87 -2.36
CA VAL A 341 -21.80 2.92 -2.67
C VAL A 341 -21.60 2.97 -4.17
N ARG A 342 -21.06 4.10 -4.66
CA ARG A 342 -20.85 4.35 -6.08
C ARG A 342 -19.39 4.66 -6.37
N PHE A 343 -18.87 4.11 -7.46
CA PHE A 343 -17.52 4.36 -7.93
C PHE A 343 -17.55 4.87 -9.38
N GLU A 344 -16.83 5.96 -9.65
CA GLU A 344 -16.84 6.64 -10.94
C GLU A 344 -15.42 6.85 -11.45
N THR A 345 -15.23 6.60 -12.75
CA THR A 345 -13.97 6.96 -13.42
C THR A 345 -13.98 8.44 -13.73
N GLY A 346 -13.03 9.18 -13.18
CA GLY A 346 -12.94 10.61 -13.36
C GLY A 346 -11.69 11.21 -12.75
N ASP A 347 -11.38 12.44 -13.12
CA ASP A 347 -10.30 13.21 -12.50
C ASP A 347 -10.83 13.92 -11.24
N ALA A 348 -10.40 13.46 -10.08
CA ALA A 348 -10.76 14.05 -8.79
C ALA A 348 -10.48 15.57 -8.69
N ARG A 349 -9.50 16.06 -9.46
CA ARG A 349 -9.09 17.48 -9.45
C ARG A 349 -10.11 18.41 -10.14
N ILE A 350 -10.96 17.88 -11.01
CA ILE A 350 -11.98 18.67 -11.72
C ILE A 350 -13.37 18.52 -11.09
N LEU A 351 -13.53 17.61 -10.13
CA LEU A 351 -14.74 17.51 -9.34
C LEU A 351 -14.92 18.82 -8.55
N ASP A 352 -16.12 19.33 -8.60
CA ASP A 352 -16.51 20.53 -7.85
C ASP A 352 -17.28 20.08 -6.59
N PRO A 353 -16.63 20.04 -5.42
CA PRO A 353 -17.33 19.77 -4.16
C PRO A 353 -18.35 20.86 -3.82
N GLY A 354 -18.27 22.05 -4.47
CA GLY A 354 -19.16 23.18 -4.25
C GLY A 354 -20.32 23.30 -5.28
N GLY A 355 -20.41 22.36 -6.24
CA GLY A 355 -21.40 22.41 -7.33
C GLY A 355 -22.84 22.00 -6.97
N GLY A 356 -23.24 22.11 -5.70
CA GLY A 356 -24.62 21.93 -5.25
C GLY A 356 -24.87 20.92 -4.13
N ALA A 357 -23.91 20.04 -3.79
CA ALA A 357 -23.97 19.19 -2.60
C ALA A 357 -22.54 18.97 -2.10
N SER A 358 -22.22 19.52 -0.95
CA SER A 358 -20.94 19.22 -0.26
C SER A 358 -21.10 17.96 0.58
N PRO A 359 -20.11 17.03 0.58
CA PRO A 359 -20.19 15.85 1.42
C PRO A 359 -20.02 16.21 2.91
N ASP A 360 -20.59 15.40 3.80
CA ASP A 360 -20.34 15.49 5.25
C ASP A 360 -18.91 15.14 5.59
N LEU A 361 -18.31 14.24 4.80
CA LEU A 361 -16.91 13.84 4.90
C LEU A 361 -16.27 13.72 3.52
N LEU A 362 -15.17 14.42 3.32
CA LEU A 362 -14.30 14.26 2.18
C LEU A 362 -13.05 13.48 2.57
N VAL A 363 -12.69 12.44 1.82
CA VAL A 363 -11.43 11.70 1.95
C VAL A 363 -10.55 11.97 0.75
N VAL A 364 -9.28 12.26 0.99
CA VAL A 364 -8.27 12.40 -0.06
C VAL A 364 -7.03 11.59 0.28
N ASN A 365 -6.61 10.72 -0.64
CA ASN A 365 -5.35 9.97 -0.56
C ASN A 365 -4.57 10.12 -1.89
N PRO A 366 -4.01 11.32 -2.14
CA PRO A 366 -3.41 11.64 -3.42
C PRO A 366 -2.04 10.96 -3.62
N PRO A 367 -1.52 10.97 -4.85
CA PRO A 367 -0.12 10.62 -5.11
C PRO A 367 0.84 11.60 -4.41
N ARG A 368 2.15 11.29 -4.39
CA ARG A 368 3.20 12.05 -3.70
C ARG A 368 3.23 13.57 -3.94
N ARG A 369 2.65 14.03 -5.04
CA ARG A 369 2.59 15.47 -5.37
C ARG A 369 1.51 16.23 -4.59
N GLY A 370 0.65 15.54 -3.82
CA GLY A 370 -0.50 16.14 -3.14
C GLY A 370 -1.72 16.30 -4.06
N ILE A 371 -2.75 17.00 -3.53
CA ILE A 371 -3.95 17.37 -4.29
C ILE A 371 -3.72 18.59 -5.18
N GLY A 372 -2.76 19.44 -4.81
CA GLY A 372 -2.42 20.68 -5.47
C GLY A 372 -3.35 21.85 -5.10
N ALA A 373 -2.81 23.06 -5.28
CA ALA A 373 -3.44 24.29 -4.78
C ALA A 373 -4.85 24.53 -5.36
N GLU A 374 -5.13 24.07 -6.57
CA GLU A 374 -6.45 24.28 -7.20
C GLU A 374 -7.54 23.45 -6.52
N LEU A 375 -7.32 22.14 -6.31
CA LEU A 375 -8.29 21.30 -5.60
C LEU A 375 -8.37 21.71 -4.12
N ALA A 376 -7.24 22.04 -3.48
CA ALA A 376 -7.23 22.52 -2.11
C ALA A 376 -8.10 23.78 -1.93
N LYS A 377 -8.01 24.76 -2.84
CA LYS A 377 -8.86 25.96 -2.82
C LYS A 377 -10.35 25.63 -3.04
N ARG A 378 -10.66 24.65 -3.87
CA ARG A 378 -12.07 24.22 -4.06
C ARG A 378 -12.62 23.58 -2.79
N ILE A 379 -11.80 22.75 -2.11
CA ILE A 379 -12.17 22.16 -0.81
C ILE A 379 -12.37 23.29 0.21
N GLU A 380 -11.47 24.26 0.28
CA GLU A 380 -11.56 25.43 1.16
C GLU A 380 -12.83 26.25 0.92
N SER A 381 -13.24 26.40 -0.35
CA SER A 381 -14.45 27.17 -0.72
C SER A 381 -15.74 26.35 -0.66
N SER A 382 -15.64 25.04 -0.42
CA SER A 382 -16.81 24.17 -0.29
C SER A 382 -17.39 24.26 1.13
N GLU A 383 -18.64 23.81 1.28
CA GLU A 383 -19.29 23.66 2.59
C GLU A 383 -18.93 22.33 3.27
N THR A 384 -17.86 21.65 2.82
CA THR A 384 -17.41 20.38 3.40
C THR A 384 -16.95 20.60 4.84
N ALA A 385 -17.70 20.04 5.78
CA ALA A 385 -17.44 20.25 7.20
C ALA A 385 -16.21 19.50 7.72
N ARG A 386 -15.77 18.43 7.02
CA ARG A 386 -14.75 17.51 7.52
C ARG A 386 -13.95 16.87 6.39
N VAL A 387 -12.62 16.85 6.53
CA VAL A 387 -11.72 16.25 5.55
C VAL A 387 -10.78 15.25 6.25
N LEU A 388 -10.68 14.03 5.74
CA LEU A 388 -9.61 13.08 6.06
C LEU A 388 -8.57 13.11 4.95
N TYR A 389 -7.37 13.56 5.26
CA TYR A 389 -6.26 13.61 4.30
C TYR A 389 -5.19 12.59 4.69
N SER A 390 -5.00 11.55 3.87
CA SER A 390 -3.87 10.60 3.98
C SER A 390 -2.77 11.02 3.01
N SER A 391 -1.54 11.15 3.50
CA SER A 391 -0.40 11.60 2.69
C SER A 391 0.87 10.81 2.97
N CYS A 392 1.51 10.33 1.91
CA CYS A 392 2.85 9.73 1.98
C CYS A 392 3.99 10.77 1.83
N ASN A 393 3.66 12.06 1.72
CA ASN A 393 4.63 13.14 1.57
C ASN A 393 4.24 14.37 2.42
N PRO A 394 4.84 14.57 3.59
CA PRO A 394 4.50 15.69 4.46
C PRO A 394 4.81 17.08 3.87
N VAL A 395 5.70 17.16 2.85
CA VAL A 395 5.98 18.44 2.17
C VAL A 395 4.79 18.88 1.32
N SER A 396 4.24 17.98 0.51
CA SER A 396 3.04 18.29 -0.28
C SER A 396 1.81 18.48 0.62
N LEU A 397 1.70 17.72 1.71
CA LEU A 397 0.63 17.92 2.70
C LEU A 397 0.69 19.34 3.29
N ALA A 398 1.88 19.81 3.70
CA ALA A 398 2.05 21.18 4.22
C ALA A 398 1.60 22.25 3.22
N ALA A 399 1.98 22.09 1.95
CA ALA A 399 1.59 23.02 0.88
C ALA A 399 0.07 23.02 0.59
N ASP A 400 -0.54 21.82 0.64
CA ASP A 400 -1.99 21.70 0.45
C ASP A 400 -2.77 22.28 1.64
N LEU A 401 -2.30 22.09 2.89
CA LEU A 401 -2.88 22.69 4.10
C LEU A 401 -2.80 24.23 4.08
N GLU A 402 -1.73 24.80 3.53
CA GLU A 402 -1.60 26.25 3.36
C GLU A 402 -2.73 26.84 2.49
N ALA A 403 -3.19 26.08 1.49
CA ALA A 403 -4.27 26.49 0.61
C ALA A 403 -5.68 26.27 1.21
N MET A 404 -5.76 25.70 2.42
CA MET A 404 -6.99 25.44 3.18
C MET A 404 -6.95 26.09 4.58
N PRO A 405 -6.83 27.42 4.68
CA PRO A 405 -6.58 28.11 5.95
C PRO A 405 -7.76 28.12 6.92
N SER A 406 -9.01 27.92 6.47
CA SER A 406 -10.18 27.86 7.35
C SER A 406 -10.33 26.49 8.01
N LEU A 407 -9.87 25.42 7.34
CA LEU A 407 -9.89 24.07 7.87
C LEU A 407 -8.71 23.84 8.82
N ARG A 408 -9.01 23.49 10.08
CA ARG A 408 -7.99 23.27 11.12
C ARG A 408 -7.78 21.80 11.37
N VAL A 409 -6.52 21.40 11.53
CA VAL A 409 -6.19 20.01 11.90
C VAL A 409 -6.65 19.73 13.32
N ARG A 410 -7.56 18.77 13.47
CA ARG A 410 -8.10 18.29 14.76
C ARG A 410 -7.32 17.11 15.29
N ARG A 411 -6.91 16.21 14.42
CA ARG A 411 -6.14 15.00 14.75
C ARG A 411 -5.13 14.72 13.65
N ALA A 412 -3.96 14.21 14.06
CA ALA A 412 -2.91 13.74 13.15
C ALA A 412 -2.33 12.43 13.69
N GLN A 413 -2.09 11.47 12.82
CA GLN A 413 -1.45 10.21 13.20
C GLN A 413 -0.48 9.76 12.12
N LEU A 414 0.71 9.31 12.54
CA LEU A 414 1.72 8.76 11.65
C LEU A 414 1.59 7.24 11.58
N PHE A 415 1.68 6.70 10.36
CA PHE A 415 1.67 5.27 10.06
C PHE A 415 3.02 4.88 9.44
N ASP A 416 3.73 3.97 10.08
CA ASP A 416 5.03 3.49 9.61
C ASP A 416 4.89 2.50 8.43
N MET A 417 4.38 3.00 7.30
CA MET A 417 4.17 2.21 6.09
C MET A 417 5.48 1.62 5.54
N PHE A 418 6.62 2.26 5.82
CA PHE A 418 7.93 1.92 5.28
C PHE A 418 8.99 1.91 6.38
N PRO A 419 8.99 0.92 7.30
CA PRO A 419 10.03 0.81 8.33
C PRO A 419 11.43 0.74 7.71
N HIS A 420 12.45 1.10 8.48
CA HIS A 420 13.85 1.18 8.08
C HIS A 420 14.18 2.27 7.04
N THR A 421 13.21 3.14 6.71
CA THR A 421 13.37 4.27 5.79
C THR A 421 12.83 5.55 6.40
N ASP A 422 13.05 6.69 5.73
CA ASP A 422 12.49 7.98 6.14
C ASP A 422 11.01 8.18 5.74
N HIS A 423 10.48 7.30 4.91
CA HIS A 423 9.10 7.42 4.43
C HIS A 423 8.08 7.07 5.50
N ALA A 424 7.00 7.83 5.54
CA ALA A 424 5.86 7.63 6.42
C ALA A 424 4.57 7.98 5.69
N GLU A 425 3.47 7.45 6.17
CA GLU A 425 2.12 7.89 5.84
C GLU A 425 1.59 8.70 7.01
N VAL A 426 0.88 9.78 6.74
CA VAL A 426 0.26 10.61 7.77
C VAL A 426 -1.21 10.77 7.44
N LEU A 427 -2.08 10.42 8.37
CA LEU A 427 -3.50 10.73 8.29
C LEU A 427 -3.77 11.96 9.15
N VAL A 428 -4.41 12.97 8.57
CA VAL A 428 -4.91 14.15 9.30
C VAL A 428 -6.41 14.27 9.11
N GLU A 429 -7.08 14.76 10.15
CA GLU A 429 -8.46 15.18 10.11
C GLU A 429 -8.52 16.69 10.23
N LEU A 430 -9.24 17.31 9.29
CA LEU A 430 -9.48 18.74 9.24
C LEU A 430 -10.98 19.01 9.47
N ALA A 431 -11.28 20.06 10.22
CA ALA A 431 -12.63 20.59 10.44
C ALA A 431 -12.60 22.06 10.85
#